data_59cf883789f51557f1d3d137e025425c
#
_entry.id   59cf883789f51557f1d3d137e025425c
#
_cell.length_a   1.000
_cell.length_b   1.000
_cell.length_c   1.000
_cell.angle_alpha   90.00
_cell.angle_beta   90.00
_cell.angle_gamma   90.00
#
_symmetry.space_group_name_H-M   'P 1'
#
loop_
_entity.id
_entity.type
_entity.pdbx_description
1 polymer ?
#
loop_
_entity_poly.entity_id
_entity_poly.type
_entity_poly.pdbx_seq_one_letter_code
_entity_poly.pdbx_strand_id
1 'polypeptide(L)'
;MSSTEKTVTPPPVEDPYVLSVRREISDLDRSLVELVNKRLKLVDKLWRYKDKHGIDHVDLAREAWMLQYLQRANRGPLSQEGLTQLYHDVLELMKQEVTARKD
;
A
#
# COMPACT_ATOMS: atom_id res chain seq x y z
N MET A 1 21.40 -7.77 16.33
CA MET A 1 21.54 -7.43 15.67
C MET A 1 21.38 -7.42 14.55
N SER A 2 20.94 -7.14 13.93
CA SER A 2 20.74 -7.30 12.71
C SER A 2 21.52 -6.45 11.89
N SER A 3 22.73 -6.58 11.95
CA SER A 3 23.60 -5.83 11.09
C SER A 3 23.41 -6.17 9.64
N THR A 4 22.72 -7.27 9.35
CA THR A 4 22.46 -7.63 7.96
C THR A 4 21.65 -6.58 7.24
N GLU A 5 20.86 -5.80 7.95
CA GLU A 5 20.07 -4.76 7.32
C GLU A 5 20.92 -3.66 6.73
N LYS A 6 22.14 -3.51 7.23
CA LYS A 6 23.03 -2.44 6.79
C LYS A 6 23.83 -2.81 5.56
N THR A 7 23.83 -4.08 5.21
CA THR A 7 24.69 -4.56 4.13
C THR A 7 23.89 -5.22 3.01
N VAL A 8 22.69 -4.75 2.81
CA VAL A 8 21.88 -5.28 1.71
C VAL A 8 22.51 -4.85 0.40
N THR A 9 22.97 -5.83 -0.34
CA THR A 9 23.63 -5.60 -1.62
C THR A 9 22.82 -6.28 -2.69
N PRO A 10 22.49 -5.59 -3.76
CA PRO A 10 21.74 -6.25 -4.85
C PRO A 10 22.60 -7.31 -5.53
N PRO A 11 21.99 -8.36 -6.04
CA PRO A 11 22.74 -9.37 -6.78
C PRO A 11 23.32 -8.76 -8.07
N PRO A 12 24.43 -9.29 -8.56
CA PRO A 12 25.02 -8.78 -9.77
C PRO A 12 24.13 -9.03 -10.98
N VAL A 13 24.07 -8.05 -11.87
CA VAL A 13 23.32 -8.15 -13.12
C VAL A 13 24.25 -7.72 -14.23
N GLU A 14 24.46 -8.60 -15.20
CA GLU A 14 25.38 -8.30 -16.28
C GLU A 14 24.73 -7.57 -17.44
N ASP A 15 23.46 -7.85 -17.70
CA ASP A 15 22.77 -7.25 -18.83
C ASP A 15 22.37 -5.81 -18.52
N PRO A 16 22.89 -4.82 -19.28
CA PRO A 16 22.59 -3.42 -18.97
C PRO A 16 21.11 -3.06 -19.08
N TYR A 17 20.39 -3.68 -20.00
CA TYR A 17 18.98 -3.39 -20.14
C TYR A 17 18.20 -3.90 -18.92
N VAL A 18 18.50 -5.13 -18.51
CA VAL A 18 17.86 -5.70 -17.30
C VAL A 18 18.14 -4.82 -16.10
N LEU A 19 19.38 -4.37 -15.97
CA LEU A 19 19.75 -3.51 -14.84
C LEU A 19 18.97 -2.20 -14.86
N SER A 20 18.84 -1.60 -16.04
CA SER A 20 18.12 -0.34 -16.20
C SER A 20 16.65 -0.49 -15.80
N VAL A 21 15.99 -1.53 -16.28
CA VAL A 21 14.58 -1.75 -15.98
C VAL A 21 14.39 -2.05 -14.50
N ARG A 22 15.29 -2.83 -13.92
CA ARG A 22 15.21 -3.13 -12.49
C ARG A 22 15.37 -1.90 -11.63
N ARG A 23 16.17 -0.93 -12.05
CA ARG A 23 16.28 0.34 -11.31
C ARG A 23 14.96 1.08 -11.32
N GLU A 24 14.29 1.11 -12.45
CA GLU A 24 12.98 1.75 -12.53
C GLU A 24 11.96 1.05 -11.63
N ILE A 25 11.98 -0.27 -11.61
CA ILE A 25 11.08 -1.03 -10.74
C ILE A 25 11.40 -0.73 -9.27
N SER A 26 12.68 -0.69 -8.91
CA SER A 26 13.08 -0.42 -7.53
C SER A 26 12.63 0.97 -7.07
N ASP A 27 12.73 1.95 -7.97
CA ASP A 27 12.26 3.31 -7.65
C ASP A 27 10.75 3.33 -7.41
N LEU A 28 10.01 2.57 -8.23
CA LEU A 28 8.58 2.45 -8.04
C LEU A 28 8.23 1.74 -6.74
N ASP A 29 8.99 0.71 -6.40
CA ASP A 29 8.76 -0.02 -5.16
C ASP A 29 8.95 0.87 -3.94
N ARG A 30 10.00 1.72 -3.97
CA ARG A 30 10.20 2.68 -2.90
C ARG A 30 9.03 3.65 -2.80
N SER A 31 8.58 4.17 -3.93
CA SER A 31 7.43 5.07 -3.96
C SER A 31 6.18 4.40 -3.44
N LEU A 32 5.99 3.13 -3.78
CA LEU A 32 4.86 2.36 -3.29
C LEU A 32 4.85 2.28 -1.77
N VAL A 33 6.01 1.96 -1.17
CA VAL A 33 6.13 1.89 0.29
C VAL A 33 5.85 3.25 0.93
N GLU A 34 6.36 4.32 0.32
CA GLU A 34 6.10 5.67 0.83
C GLU A 34 4.61 6.00 0.79
N LEU A 35 3.93 5.60 -0.28
CA LEU A 35 2.48 5.84 -0.40
C LEU A 35 1.69 5.02 0.60
N VAL A 36 2.08 3.78 0.82
CA VAL A 36 1.45 2.94 1.84
C VAL A 36 1.59 3.58 3.21
N ASN A 37 2.78 4.08 3.52
CA ASN A 37 3.00 4.73 4.82
C ASN A 37 2.17 6.01 4.96
N LYS A 38 2.07 6.80 3.91
CA LYS A 38 1.21 8.00 3.95
C LYS A 38 -0.24 7.63 4.19
N ARG A 39 -0.72 6.61 3.49
CA ARG A 39 -2.09 6.17 3.65
C ARG A 39 -2.33 5.66 5.07
N LEU A 40 -1.38 4.89 5.60
CA LEU A 40 -1.50 4.36 6.94
C LEU A 40 -1.62 5.46 7.98
N LYS A 41 -0.84 6.53 7.84
CA LYS A 41 -0.93 7.67 8.76
C LYS A 41 -2.31 8.33 8.71
N LEU A 42 -2.87 8.44 7.51
CA LEU A 42 -4.19 9.05 7.35
C LEU A 42 -5.29 8.16 7.92
N VAL A 43 -5.19 6.86 7.70
CA VAL A 43 -6.16 5.92 8.25
C VAL A 43 -6.11 5.94 9.77
N ASP A 44 -4.90 5.95 10.33
CA ASP A 44 -4.74 6.03 11.79
C ASP A 44 -5.39 7.30 12.33
N LYS A 45 -5.15 8.42 11.67
CA LYS A 45 -5.74 9.70 12.06
C LYS A 45 -7.26 9.65 12.00
N LEU A 46 -7.79 9.08 10.93
CA LEU A 46 -9.24 8.97 10.74
C LEU A 46 -9.87 8.07 11.80
N TRP A 47 -9.24 6.93 12.10
CA TRP A 47 -9.78 6.02 13.10
C TRP A 47 -9.78 6.64 14.50
N ARG A 48 -8.74 7.41 14.84
CA ARG A 48 -8.71 8.11 16.13
C ARG A 48 -9.86 9.11 16.23
N TYR A 49 -10.13 9.81 15.14
CA TYR A 49 -11.27 10.73 15.12
C TYR A 49 -12.59 9.99 15.28
N LYS A 50 -12.74 8.88 14.55
CA LYS A 50 -13.96 8.07 14.63
C LYS A 50 -14.18 7.52 16.04
N ASP A 51 -13.11 7.10 16.71
CA ASP A 51 -13.20 6.62 18.08
C ASP A 51 -13.75 7.70 19.00
N LYS A 52 -13.29 8.93 18.84
CA LYS A 52 -13.73 10.03 19.69
C LYS A 52 -15.18 10.40 19.46
N HIS A 53 -15.71 10.11 18.30
CA HIS A 53 -17.05 10.54 17.91
C HIS A 53 -18.04 9.39 17.78
N GLY A 54 -17.66 8.20 18.19
CA GLY A 54 -18.56 7.05 18.16
C GLY A 54 -18.93 6.62 16.74
N ILE A 55 -18.03 6.80 15.79
CA ILE A 55 -18.26 6.42 14.41
C ILE A 55 -17.58 5.09 14.12
N ASP A 56 -18.27 4.19 13.44
CA ASP A 56 -17.70 2.89 13.09
C ASP A 56 -16.49 3.05 12.18
N HIS A 57 -15.46 2.22 12.41
CA HIS A 57 -14.25 2.26 11.60
C HIS A 57 -14.51 1.82 10.16
N VAL A 58 -15.31 0.78 9.99
CA VAL A 58 -15.55 0.20 8.67
C VAL A 58 -16.80 0.81 8.05
N ASP A 59 -16.66 1.25 6.81
CA ASP A 59 -17.75 1.83 6.04
C ASP A 59 -17.80 1.06 4.73
N LEU A 60 -18.66 0.04 4.67
CA LEU A 60 -18.71 -0.84 3.50
C LEU A 60 -19.19 -0.11 2.24
N ALA A 61 -20.09 0.85 2.39
CA ALA A 61 -20.57 1.63 1.25
C ALA A 61 -19.42 2.46 0.67
N ARG A 62 -18.60 3.04 1.53
CA ARG A 62 -17.44 3.81 1.09
C ARG A 62 -16.43 2.92 0.37
N GLU A 63 -16.17 1.73 0.90
CA GLU A 63 -15.23 0.80 0.29
C GLU A 63 -15.70 0.38 -1.10
N ALA A 64 -16.99 0.08 -1.25
CA ALA A 64 -17.54 -0.30 -2.54
C ALA A 64 -17.46 0.85 -3.54
N TRP A 65 -17.78 2.05 -3.10
CA TRP A 65 -17.70 3.24 -3.95
C TRP A 65 -16.27 3.49 -4.40
N MET A 66 -15.32 3.38 -3.49
CA MET A 66 -13.90 3.60 -3.82
C MET A 66 -13.39 2.59 -4.84
N LEU A 67 -13.79 1.33 -4.68
CA LEU A 67 -13.37 0.31 -5.65
C LEU A 67 -13.87 0.66 -7.05
N GLN A 68 -15.12 1.05 -7.18
CA GLN A 68 -15.68 1.45 -8.46
C GLN A 68 -14.95 2.67 -9.03
N TYR A 69 -14.65 3.64 -8.17
CA TYR A 69 -13.93 4.83 -8.57
C TYR A 69 -12.54 4.48 -9.11
N LEU A 70 -11.83 3.60 -8.40
CA LEU A 70 -10.49 3.20 -8.80
C LEU A 70 -10.51 2.38 -10.09
N GLN A 71 -11.53 1.54 -10.29
CA GLN A 71 -11.65 0.79 -11.52
C GLN A 71 -11.85 1.71 -12.73
N ARG A 72 -12.63 2.77 -12.57
CA ARG A 72 -12.80 3.75 -13.64
C ARG A 72 -11.55 4.56 -13.90
N ALA A 73 -10.77 4.82 -12.85
CA ALA A 73 -9.56 5.61 -12.96
C ALA A 73 -8.38 4.79 -13.50
N ASN A 74 -8.46 3.48 -13.44
CA ASN A 74 -7.38 2.61 -13.86
C ASN A 74 -7.21 2.63 -15.36
N ARG A 75 -6.06 3.10 -15.84
CA ARG A 75 -5.76 3.22 -17.26
C ARG A 75 -4.74 2.19 -17.72
N GLY A 76 -4.17 1.49 -16.81
CA GLY A 76 -3.01 0.70 -17.14
C GLY A 76 -3.30 -0.74 -17.34
N PRO A 77 -2.26 -1.58 -17.43
CA PRO A 77 -2.44 -2.99 -17.72
C PRO A 77 -3.00 -3.81 -16.56
N LEU A 78 -3.14 -3.22 -15.36
CA LEU A 78 -3.70 -3.97 -14.24
C LEU A 78 -5.16 -4.34 -14.55
N SER A 79 -5.48 -5.63 -14.42
CA SER A 79 -6.84 -6.10 -14.68
C SER A 79 -7.80 -5.64 -13.58
N GLN A 80 -9.09 -5.72 -13.86
CA GLN A 80 -10.10 -5.39 -12.86
C GLN A 80 -10.01 -6.34 -11.67
N GLU A 81 -9.79 -7.61 -11.93
CA GLU A 81 -9.63 -8.60 -10.86
C GLU A 81 -8.41 -8.30 -10.01
N GLY A 82 -7.30 -7.94 -10.67
CA GLY A 82 -6.08 -7.58 -9.95
C GLY A 82 -6.26 -6.34 -9.10
N LEU A 83 -6.98 -5.35 -9.62
CA LEU A 83 -7.25 -4.14 -8.85
C LEU A 83 -8.13 -4.44 -7.63
N THR A 84 -9.16 -5.27 -7.82
CA THR A 84 -10.02 -5.66 -6.71
C THR A 84 -9.21 -6.34 -5.62
N GLN A 85 -8.32 -7.27 -6.01
CA GLN A 85 -7.47 -7.97 -5.06
C GLN A 85 -6.53 -6.99 -4.34
N LEU A 86 -5.90 -6.10 -5.10
CA LEU A 86 -4.98 -5.12 -4.53
C LEU A 86 -5.69 -4.24 -3.50
N TYR A 87 -6.85 -3.69 -3.88
CA TYR A 87 -7.57 -2.79 -2.98
C TYR A 87 -8.03 -3.52 -1.73
N HIS A 88 -8.52 -4.74 -1.89
CA HIS A 88 -8.92 -5.57 -0.76
C HIS A 88 -7.74 -5.80 0.20
N ASP A 89 -6.57 -6.12 -0.37
CA ASP A 89 -5.37 -6.36 0.43
C ASP A 89 -4.91 -5.09 1.15
N VAL A 90 -5.01 -3.94 0.49
CA VAL A 90 -4.65 -2.66 1.11
C VAL A 90 -5.57 -2.37 2.29
N LEU A 91 -6.87 -2.57 2.12
CA LEU A 91 -7.82 -2.35 3.22
C LEU A 91 -7.52 -3.26 4.40
N GLU A 92 -7.24 -4.53 4.12
CA GLU A 92 -6.95 -5.49 5.17
C GLU A 92 -5.64 -5.14 5.89
N LEU A 93 -4.62 -4.77 5.12
CA LEU A 93 -3.34 -4.35 5.69
C LEU A 93 -3.52 -3.16 6.62
N MET A 94 -4.31 -2.16 6.20
CA MET A 94 -4.53 -0.98 7.01
C MET A 94 -5.19 -1.33 8.34
N LYS A 95 -6.20 -2.21 8.29
CA LYS A 95 -6.87 -2.64 9.52
C LYS A 95 -5.90 -3.31 10.48
N GLN A 96 -5.07 -4.20 9.96
CA GLN A 96 -4.11 -4.92 10.76
C GLN A 96 -3.09 -3.97 11.41
N GLU A 97 -2.55 -3.05 10.60
CA GLU A 97 -1.50 -2.16 11.08
C GLU A 97 -2.02 -1.16 12.11
N VAL A 98 -3.18 -0.57 11.85
CA VAL A 98 -3.75 0.40 12.79
C VAL A 98 -4.15 -0.28 14.08
N THR A 99 -4.73 -1.47 14.00
CA THR A 99 -5.11 -2.23 15.20
C THR A 99 -3.90 -2.56 16.05
N ALA A 100 -2.81 -3.00 15.42
CA ALA A 100 -1.59 -3.34 16.15
C ALA A 100 -0.98 -2.14 16.88
N ARG A 101 -1.19 -0.93 16.34
CA ARG A 101 -0.61 0.28 16.93
C ARG A 101 -1.44 0.88 18.02
N LYS A 102 -2.60 0.33 18.30
CA LYS A 102 -3.50 0.92 19.32
C LYS A 102 -3.19 0.48 20.72
N ASP A 103 -2.24 -0.35 20.90
CA ASP A 103 -1.84 -0.72 22.27
C ASP A 103 -1.08 0.39 22.96
#